data_a9427fd6050e58e89215b861fd334839
#
_entry.id   a9427fd6050e58e89215b861fd334839
#
_cell.length_a   1.000
_cell.length_b   1.000
_cell.length_c   1.000
_cell.angle_alpha   90.00
_cell.angle_beta   90.00
_cell.angle_gamma   90.00
#
_symmetry.space_group_name_H-M   'P 1'
#
loop_
_entity.id
_entity.type
_entity.pdbx_description
1 polymer ?
#
loop_
_entity_poly.entity_id
_entity_poly.type
_entity_poly.pdbx_seq_one_letter_code
_entity_poly.pdbx_strand_id
1 'polypeptide(L)'
;MTHENRAEMRAVFDRALALAERGRLPLRVPHEVKTVQKLRGMHYHYRPEVFVQMHGATDFQFPRESFRVGEDEICVIPAGVPHSERVEPGADRPFRNLVAGFYNNTLSLHFAHEARPGRPDIEAIEFFDAPNLDFFLALANGLAQARAMHTPAQGAVRKGILLALLGLFRNIVETGSGNLNSDIGKVFQAKCLVREQFSNPDLRVQHIAEILGCSADYLSHLFHLETKERLTHYIQRIRVQGAILALESTALNISEIAYASGFSDPAYFTRVFRQHKAVTPQEFRAQLNELRTQHESQPKTVYADRVDFTHGTPKPRAKPDLPAPVGA
;
A
#
# COMPACT_ATOMS: atom_id res chain seq x y z
N MET A 1 17.16 2.80 17.36
CA MET A 1 16.28 3.77 16.69
C MET A 1 16.04 4.91 17.64
N THR A 2 16.28 6.09 17.21
CA THR A 2 16.54 7.23 18.08
C THR A 2 15.27 8.05 18.29
N HIS A 3 15.14 8.59 19.49
CA HIS A 3 14.19 9.65 19.85
C HIS A 3 14.16 10.79 18.79
N GLU A 4 15.21 10.91 18.03
CA GLU A 4 15.48 11.89 16.98
C GLU A 4 14.60 11.69 15.73
N ASN A 5 14.45 10.45 15.23
CA ASN A 5 13.61 10.16 14.06
C ASN A 5 12.13 10.51 14.30
N ARG A 6 11.60 10.19 15.49
CA ARG A 6 10.21 10.52 15.82
C ARG A 6 10.01 12.04 15.98
N ALA A 7 11.00 12.74 16.51
CA ALA A 7 10.96 14.20 16.61
C ALA A 7 10.94 14.84 15.21
N GLU A 8 11.74 14.31 14.30
CA GLU A 8 11.76 14.75 12.90
C GLU A 8 10.42 14.45 12.19
N MET A 9 9.87 13.22 12.31
CA MET A 9 8.55 12.86 11.76
C MET A 9 7.45 13.80 12.27
N ARG A 10 7.46 14.12 13.58
CA ARG A 10 6.52 15.10 14.16
C ARG A 10 6.65 16.46 13.50
N ALA A 11 7.86 16.97 13.37
CA ALA A 11 8.12 18.26 12.74
C ALA A 11 7.63 18.32 11.29
N VAL A 12 7.80 17.21 10.53
CA VAL A 12 7.29 17.10 9.15
C VAL A 12 5.76 17.22 9.13
N PHE A 13 5.06 16.47 10.00
CA PHE A 13 3.59 16.55 10.03
C PHE A 13 3.07 17.88 10.57
N ASP A 14 3.73 18.49 11.55
CA ASP A 14 3.38 19.82 12.06
C ASP A 14 3.51 20.88 10.96
N ARG A 15 4.60 20.83 10.16
CA ARG A 15 4.79 21.70 9.00
C ARG A 15 3.71 21.46 7.93
N ALA A 16 3.46 20.20 7.58
CA ALA A 16 2.45 19.86 6.58
C ALA A 16 1.05 20.31 7.01
N LEU A 17 0.66 20.11 8.27
CA LEU A 17 -0.61 20.59 8.82
C LEU A 17 -0.71 22.12 8.70
N ALA A 18 0.30 22.86 9.14
CA ALA A 18 0.31 24.33 9.07
C ALA A 18 0.18 24.85 7.63
N LEU A 19 0.81 24.19 6.65
CA LEU A 19 0.68 24.53 5.24
C LEU A 19 -0.72 24.18 4.70
N ALA A 20 -1.27 23.02 5.07
CA ALA A 20 -2.61 22.57 4.65
C ALA A 20 -3.72 23.49 5.19
N GLU A 21 -3.64 23.90 6.45
CA GLU A 21 -4.57 24.87 7.07
C GLU A 21 -4.61 26.19 6.31
N ARG A 22 -3.45 26.68 5.88
CA ARG A 22 -3.30 27.91 5.09
C ARG A 22 -3.64 27.73 3.60
N GLY A 23 -3.97 26.50 3.16
CA GLY A 23 -4.23 26.17 1.76
C GLY A 23 -2.98 26.28 0.86
N ARG A 24 -1.80 26.11 1.43
CA ARG A 24 -0.49 26.24 0.76
C ARG A 24 0.24 24.90 0.57
N LEU A 25 -0.39 23.77 0.91
CA LEU A 25 0.16 22.44 0.72
C LEU A 25 -0.38 21.84 -0.58
N PRO A 26 0.40 21.78 -1.68
CA PRO A 26 -0.03 21.12 -2.89
C PRO A 26 -0.22 19.64 -2.66
N LEU A 27 -1.36 19.11 -3.11
CA LEU A 27 -1.70 17.69 -3.04
C LEU A 27 -1.76 17.11 -4.45
N ARG A 28 -0.90 16.13 -4.72
CA ARG A 28 -0.88 15.32 -5.94
C ARG A 28 -1.54 13.98 -5.66
N VAL A 29 -2.46 13.58 -6.51
CA VAL A 29 -3.10 12.26 -6.49
C VAL A 29 -3.18 11.80 -7.94
N PRO A 30 -2.56 10.68 -8.34
CA PRO A 30 -2.65 10.19 -9.71
C PRO A 30 -4.06 9.73 -10.07
N HIS A 31 -4.34 9.61 -11.37
CA HIS A 31 -5.59 9.03 -11.85
C HIS A 31 -5.63 7.54 -11.53
N GLU A 32 -6.79 7.08 -11.07
CA GLU A 32 -7.05 5.65 -10.98
C GLU A 32 -6.99 5.01 -12.37
N VAL A 33 -6.39 3.83 -12.44
CA VAL A 33 -6.21 3.12 -13.69
C VAL A 33 -7.11 1.89 -13.68
N LYS A 34 -8.17 1.92 -14.46
CA LYS A 34 -9.07 0.74 -14.65
C LYS A 34 -8.40 -0.40 -15.41
N THR A 35 -7.40 -0.08 -16.22
CA THR A 35 -6.64 -1.05 -17.00
C THR A 35 -5.18 -0.63 -16.97
N VAL A 36 -4.32 -1.46 -16.40
CA VAL A 36 -2.89 -1.17 -16.30
C VAL A 36 -2.28 -1.22 -17.69
N GLN A 37 -1.77 -0.09 -18.16
CA GLN A 37 -0.93 -0.05 -19.33
C GLN A 37 0.49 -0.49 -19.00
N LYS A 38 1.08 -1.21 -19.95
CA LYS A 38 2.41 -1.78 -19.91
C LYS A 38 3.49 -0.69 -19.86
N LEU A 39 4.10 -0.46 -18.69
CA LEU A 39 5.31 0.35 -18.60
C LEU A 39 6.39 -0.42 -17.86
N ARG A 40 7.53 -0.64 -18.54
CA ARG A 40 8.70 -1.33 -17.99
C ARG A 40 9.26 -0.55 -16.80
N GLY A 41 9.50 -1.22 -15.68
CA GLY A 41 10.13 -0.61 -14.51
C GLY A 41 9.16 0.03 -13.52
N MET A 42 7.85 -0.10 -13.71
CA MET A 42 6.86 0.29 -12.70
C MET A 42 6.61 -0.81 -11.69
N HIS A 43 6.30 -0.39 -10.46
CA HIS A 43 5.81 -1.23 -9.37
C HIS A 43 4.44 -0.71 -8.89
N TYR A 44 3.78 -1.46 -8.04
CA TYR A 44 2.51 -1.05 -7.41
C TYR A 44 2.40 -1.67 -6.02
N HIS A 45 1.59 -1.06 -5.17
CA HIS A 45 1.33 -1.52 -3.81
C HIS A 45 -0.14 -1.89 -3.63
N TYR A 46 -0.42 -2.85 -2.72
CA TYR A 46 -1.79 -3.29 -2.42
C TYR A 46 -2.58 -2.33 -1.56
N ARG A 47 -1.89 -1.38 -0.96
CA ARG A 47 -2.42 -0.33 -0.12
C ARG A 47 -1.98 1.02 -0.68
N PRO A 48 -2.69 2.10 -0.36
CA PRO A 48 -2.22 3.42 -0.75
C PRO A 48 -0.90 3.74 -0.08
N GLU A 49 -0.16 4.68 -0.66
CA GLU A 49 1.04 5.27 -0.07
C GLU A 49 0.90 6.77 0.00
N VAL A 50 1.52 7.37 1.01
CA VAL A 50 1.53 8.81 1.20
C VAL A 50 2.96 9.29 1.30
N PHE A 51 3.35 10.17 0.39
CA PHE A 51 4.68 10.77 0.31
C PHE A 51 4.59 12.24 0.75
N VAL A 52 5.40 12.62 1.71
CA VAL A 52 5.60 14.02 2.11
C VAL A 52 7.01 14.41 1.67
N GLN A 53 7.13 15.27 0.65
CA GLN A 53 8.43 15.69 0.13
C GLN A 53 9.04 16.74 1.06
N MET A 54 10.20 16.44 1.60
CA MET A 54 10.92 17.31 2.54
C MET A 54 11.96 18.16 1.82
N HIS A 55 12.86 17.52 1.07
CA HIS A 55 13.96 18.16 0.36
C HIS A 55 14.15 17.49 -1.01
N GLY A 56 14.52 18.30 -2.00
CA GLY A 56 14.64 17.82 -3.37
C GLY A 56 13.27 17.57 -4.01
N ALA A 57 13.21 16.62 -4.92
CA ALA A 57 11.99 16.30 -5.64
C ALA A 57 11.91 14.83 -6.04
N THR A 58 10.68 14.35 -6.23
CA THR A 58 10.39 13.04 -6.81
C THR A 58 9.62 13.22 -8.12
N ASP A 59 10.17 12.71 -9.22
CA ASP A 59 9.48 12.60 -10.49
C ASP A 59 8.76 11.25 -10.55
N PHE A 60 7.44 11.29 -10.43
CA PHE A 60 6.58 10.12 -10.55
C PHE A 60 6.14 9.94 -12.00
N GLN A 61 6.23 8.69 -12.47
CA GLN A 61 5.66 8.27 -13.73
C GLN A 61 4.56 7.24 -13.51
N PHE A 62 3.38 7.50 -14.05
CA PHE A 62 2.21 6.64 -14.02
C PHE A 62 1.83 6.22 -15.45
N PRO A 63 0.95 5.23 -15.64
CA PRO A 63 0.56 4.77 -16.98
C PRO A 63 -0.04 5.83 -17.90
N ARG A 64 -0.65 6.88 -17.34
CA ARG A 64 -1.38 7.91 -18.10
C ARG A 64 -0.91 9.33 -17.86
N GLU A 65 -0.07 9.53 -16.87
CA GLU A 65 0.43 10.86 -16.52
C GLU A 65 1.80 10.75 -15.85
N SER A 66 2.49 11.87 -15.79
CA SER A 66 3.67 12.03 -14.96
C SER A 66 3.60 13.40 -14.30
N PHE A 67 4.15 13.52 -13.11
CA PHE A 67 4.27 14.79 -12.43
C PHE A 67 5.43 14.77 -11.44
N ARG A 68 5.93 15.95 -11.16
CA ARG A 68 6.94 16.19 -10.14
C ARG A 68 6.27 16.56 -8.82
N VAL A 69 6.80 16.02 -7.73
CA VAL A 69 6.47 16.37 -6.35
C VAL A 69 7.70 17.07 -5.77
N GLY A 70 7.57 18.35 -5.51
CA GLY A 70 8.63 19.20 -4.99
C GLY A 70 8.55 19.36 -3.46
N GLU A 71 9.51 20.11 -2.91
CA GLU A 71 9.57 20.41 -1.49
C GLU A 71 8.25 21.02 -0.97
N ASP A 72 7.80 20.58 0.21
CA ASP A 72 6.51 20.96 0.80
C ASP A 72 5.27 20.53 -0.03
N GLU A 73 5.39 19.51 -0.86
CA GLU A 73 4.24 18.89 -1.54
C GLU A 73 3.95 17.50 -0.99
N ILE A 74 2.71 17.05 -1.13
CA ILE A 74 2.26 15.71 -0.76
C ILE A 74 1.77 14.97 -2.00
N CYS A 75 2.15 13.70 -2.11
CA CYS A 75 1.58 12.76 -3.06
C CYS A 75 0.86 11.64 -2.31
N VAL A 76 -0.36 11.32 -2.73
CA VAL A 76 -1.11 10.15 -2.26
C VAL A 76 -1.36 9.24 -3.45
N ILE A 77 -0.71 8.08 -3.46
CA ILE A 77 -0.87 7.07 -4.51
C ILE A 77 -1.91 6.06 -4.06
N PRO A 78 -3.04 5.92 -4.76
CA PRO A 78 -4.06 4.93 -4.44
C PRO A 78 -3.54 3.50 -4.58
N ALA A 79 -4.17 2.57 -3.87
CA ALA A 79 -3.87 1.15 -3.97
C ALA A 79 -3.97 0.64 -5.42
N GLY A 80 -3.01 -0.18 -5.84
CA GLY A 80 -3.00 -0.81 -7.16
C GLY A 80 -2.59 0.11 -8.34
N VAL A 81 -2.23 1.37 -8.09
CA VAL A 81 -1.77 2.29 -9.15
C VAL A 81 -0.29 2.04 -9.44
N PRO A 82 0.06 1.55 -10.65
CA PRO A 82 1.46 1.34 -11.02
C PRO A 82 2.19 2.67 -11.16
N HIS A 83 3.41 2.71 -10.64
CA HIS A 83 4.26 3.89 -10.74
C HIS A 83 5.73 3.53 -10.73
N SER A 84 6.56 4.47 -11.17
CA SER A 84 7.99 4.49 -10.95
C SER A 84 8.41 5.85 -10.42
N GLU A 85 9.50 5.85 -9.68
CA GLU A 85 10.04 7.03 -9.01
C GLU A 85 11.45 7.29 -9.52
N ARG A 86 11.75 8.55 -9.76
CA ARG A 86 13.10 9.07 -9.91
C ARG A 86 13.25 10.26 -8.98
N VAL A 87 14.29 10.22 -8.15
CA VAL A 87 14.52 11.27 -7.16
C VAL A 87 15.67 12.17 -7.58
N GLU A 88 15.60 13.43 -7.15
CA GLU A 88 16.64 14.42 -7.39
C GLU A 88 16.91 15.20 -6.10
N PRO A 89 18.18 15.48 -5.78
CA PRO A 89 18.53 16.30 -4.63
C PRO A 89 18.04 17.75 -4.80
N GLY A 90 17.89 18.46 -3.71
CA GLY A 90 17.67 19.90 -3.72
C GLY A 90 18.95 20.67 -4.04
N ALA A 91 18.83 22.00 -4.21
CA ALA A 91 19.98 22.85 -4.52
C ALA A 91 21.06 22.80 -3.43
N ASP A 92 20.65 22.82 -2.16
CA ASP A 92 21.54 22.93 -1.00
C ASP A 92 21.44 21.75 -0.02
N ARG A 93 20.54 20.80 -0.30
CA ARG A 93 20.27 19.67 0.60
C ARG A 93 20.07 18.38 -0.19
N PRO A 94 20.51 17.22 0.35
CA PRO A 94 20.25 15.93 -0.27
C PRO A 94 18.74 15.66 -0.36
N PHE A 95 18.36 14.76 -1.27
CA PHE A 95 17.00 14.27 -1.36
C PHE A 95 16.56 13.64 -0.04
N ARG A 96 15.34 13.97 0.40
CA ARG A 96 14.69 13.35 1.55
C ARG A 96 13.18 13.48 1.46
N ASN A 97 12.47 12.40 1.67
CA ASN A 97 11.02 12.41 1.86
C ASN A 97 10.61 11.51 3.04
N LEU A 98 9.38 11.68 3.51
CA LEU A 98 8.74 10.81 4.49
C LEU A 98 7.62 10.05 3.79
N VAL A 99 7.66 8.72 3.87
CA VAL A 99 6.69 7.84 3.24
C VAL A 99 5.90 7.09 4.31
N ALA A 100 4.57 7.05 4.15
CA ALA A 100 3.67 6.26 4.98
C ALA A 100 3.12 5.07 4.21
N GLY A 101 3.37 3.86 4.74
CA GLY A 101 2.84 2.59 4.27
C GLY A 101 1.86 1.96 5.28
N PHE A 102 0.94 1.13 4.79
CA PHE A 102 -0.16 0.60 5.61
C PHE A 102 -0.20 -0.93 5.58
N TYR A 103 -0.14 -1.59 6.76
CA TYR A 103 -0.10 -3.05 6.88
C TYR A 103 -1.01 -3.55 8.00
N ASN A 104 -1.99 -4.41 7.69
CA ASN A 104 -2.92 -4.96 8.68
C ASN A 104 -3.37 -3.88 9.70
N ASN A 105 -2.88 -3.96 10.95
CA ASN A 105 -3.12 -2.98 12.01
C ASN A 105 -1.88 -2.12 12.30
N THR A 106 -1.00 -1.94 11.31
CA THR A 106 0.27 -1.22 11.50
C THR A 106 0.46 -0.17 10.43
N LEU A 107 0.88 0.99 10.85
CA LEU A 107 1.40 2.05 10.01
C LEU A 107 2.93 1.98 10.03
N SER A 108 3.58 1.97 8.87
CA SER A 108 5.01 2.25 8.73
C SER A 108 5.22 3.71 8.32
N LEU A 109 6.18 4.36 8.94
CA LEU A 109 6.69 5.65 8.51
C LEU A 109 8.18 5.51 8.29
N HIS A 110 8.67 5.86 7.11
CA HIS A 110 10.10 5.81 6.84
C HIS A 110 10.58 7.05 6.11
N PHE A 111 11.81 7.41 6.39
CA PHE A 111 12.54 8.36 5.56
C PHE A 111 13.19 7.63 4.40
N ALA A 112 13.17 8.26 3.23
CA ALA A 112 13.95 7.80 2.10
C ALA A 112 15.00 8.83 1.70
N HIS A 113 16.14 8.33 1.25
CA HIS A 113 17.28 9.09 0.74
C HIS A 113 17.65 8.62 -0.66
N GLU A 114 18.45 9.38 -1.38
CA GLU A 114 18.99 8.96 -2.67
C GLU A 114 20.19 8.03 -2.45
N ALA A 115 19.98 6.71 -2.59
CA ALA A 115 21.04 5.72 -2.44
C ALA A 115 21.96 5.62 -3.66
N ARG A 116 21.43 5.87 -4.85
CA ARG A 116 22.13 5.96 -6.13
C ARG A 116 21.47 7.04 -6.97
N PRO A 117 22.15 7.66 -7.95
CA PRO A 117 21.58 8.71 -8.76
C PRO A 117 20.18 8.37 -9.30
N GLY A 118 19.18 9.12 -8.87
CA GLY A 118 17.77 8.96 -9.23
C GLY A 118 17.03 7.81 -8.55
N ARG A 119 17.63 7.07 -7.60
CA ARG A 119 17.00 5.93 -6.93
C ARG A 119 16.88 6.14 -5.43
N PRO A 120 15.66 6.19 -4.88
CA PRO A 120 15.45 6.25 -3.44
C PRO A 120 15.69 4.89 -2.79
N ASP A 121 16.06 4.90 -1.51
CA ASP A 121 16.09 3.75 -0.62
C ASP A 121 15.69 4.17 0.80
N ILE A 122 15.27 3.21 1.61
CA ILE A 122 14.84 3.47 2.99
C ILE A 122 16.06 3.77 3.87
N GLU A 123 16.00 4.91 4.58
CA GLU A 123 17.05 5.31 5.52
C GLU A 123 16.71 4.90 6.96
N ALA A 124 15.49 5.18 7.39
CA ALA A 124 15.03 4.89 8.75
C ALA A 124 13.53 4.62 8.74
N ILE A 125 13.12 3.51 9.34
CA ILE A 125 11.73 3.10 9.38
C ILE A 125 11.24 2.93 10.81
N GLU A 126 10.04 3.44 11.09
CA GLU A 126 9.31 3.28 12.35
C GLU A 126 7.98 2.57 12.08
N PHE A 127 7.59 1.70 12.99
CA PHE A 127 6.31 1.00 12.92
C PHE A 127 5.45 1.38 14.12
N PHE A 128 4.19 1.64 13.85
CA PHE A 128 3.21 2.05 14.86
C PHE A 128 2.04 1.08 14.84
N ASP A 129 1.58 0.66 16.01
CA ASP A 129 0.31 -0.04 16.14
C ASP A 129 -0.82 0.94 15.82
N ALA A 130 -1.65 0.58 14.85
CA ALA A 130 -2.73 1.41 14.33
C ALA A 130 -4.03 0.59 14.29
N PRO A 131 -4.71 0.38 15.43
CA PRO A 131 -5.93 -0.42 15.49
C PRO A 131 -7.06 0.14 14.61
N ASN A 132 -7.01 1.44 14.30
CA ASN A 132 -7.96 2.13 13.44
C ASN A 132 -7.42 2.32 12.01
N LEU A 133 -6.58 1.42 11.51
CA LEU A 133 -5.95 1.53 10.19
C LEU A 133 -6.98 1.71 9.06
N ASP A 134 -8.14 1.07 9.16
CA ASP A 134 -9.21 1.20 8.16
C ASP A 134 -9.67 2.66 7.98
N PHE A 135 -9.59 3.47 9.04
CA PHE A 135 -9.90 4.89 8.94
C PHE A 135 -8.84 5.67 8.15
N PHE A 136 -7.56 5.39 8.38
CA PHE A 136 -6.47 5.94 7.55
C PHE A 136 -6.64 5.57 6.08
N LEU A 137 -6.95 4.31 5.80
CA LEU A 137 -7.16 3.80 4.45
C LEU A 137 -8.37 4.46 3.78
N ALA A 138 -9.46 4.64 4.52
CA ALA A 138 -10.66 5.33 4.03
C ALA A 138 -10.35 6.77 3.63
N LEU A 139 -9.55 7.50 4.44
CA LEU A 139 -9.14 8.86 4.12
C LEU A 139 -8.21 8.91 2.90
N ALA A 140 -7.20 8.04 2.83
CA ALA A 140 -6.27 8.00 1.70
C ALA A 140 -7.00 7.67 0.38
N ASN A 141 -7.89 6.68 0.37
CA ASN A 141 -8.73 6.35 -0.76
C ASN A 141 -9.76 7.46 -1.07
N GLY A 142 -10.29 8.12 -0.04
CA GLY A 142 -11.21 9.25 -0.18
C GLY A 142 -10.61 10.43 -0.93
N LEU A 143 -9.29 10.65 -0.84
CA LEU A 143 -8.59 11.67 -1.63
C LEU A 143 -8.63 11.37 -3.13
N ALA A 144 -8.47 10.10 -3.52
CA ALA A 144 -8.60 9.67 -4.91
C ALA A 144 -10.04 9.84 -5.43
N GLN A 145 -11.03 9.44 -4.63
CA GLN A 145 -12.45 9.63 -4.96
C GLN A 145 -12.81 11.12 -5.06
N ALA A 146 -12.33 11.95 -4.14
CA ALA A 146 -12.57 13.39 -4.16
C ALA A 146 -11.92 14.08 -5.38
N ARG A 147 -10.85 13.50 -5.97
CA ARG A 147 -10.31 14.00 -7.24
C ARG A 147 -11.32 13.89 -8.39
N ALA A 148 -12.10 12.82 -8.42
CA ALA A 148 -13.11 12.57 -9.47
C ALA A 148 -14.38 13.43 -9.30
N MET A 149 -14.53 14.17 -8.19
CA MET A 149 -15.66 15.09 -8.01
C MET A 149 -15.51 16.30 -8.94
N HIS A 150 -16.63 16.69 -9.54
CA HIS A 150 -16.70 17.89 -10.39
C HIS A 150 -17.65 18.93 -9.81
N THR A 151 -17.58 19.14 -8.49
CA THR A 151 -18.42 20.07 -7.76
C THR A 151 -17.63 21.22 -7.15
N PRO A 152 -18.21 22.39 -6.89
CA PRO A 152 -17.53 23.48 -6.18
C PRO A 152 -17.00 23.08 -4.80
N ALA A 153 -17.58 22.06 -4.17
CA ALA A 153 -17.16 21.56 -2.86
C ALA A 153 -15.88 20.70 -2.91
N GLN A 154 -15.42 20.27 -4.09
CA GLN A 154 -14.26 19.38 -4.23
C GLN A 154 -13.02 19.86 -3.42
N GLY A 155 -12.70 21.14 -3.52
CA GLY A 155 -11.55 21.71 -2.80
C GLY A 155 -11.68 21.61 -1.28
N ALA A 156 -12.87 21.89 -0.74
CA ALA A 156 -13.16 21.78 0.68
C ALA A 156 -13.10 20.32 1.17
N VAL A 157 -13.68 19.38 0.41
CA VAL A 157 -13.64 17.95 0.71
C VAL A 157 -12.19 17.44 0.73
N ARG A 158 -11.41 17.73 -0.30
CA ARG A 158 -9.99 17.32 -0.37
C ARG A 158 -9.19 17.90 0.79
N LYS A 159 -9.36 19.18 1.11
CA LYS A 159 -8.68 19.83 2.24
C LYS A 159 -9.07 19.17 3.56
N GLY A 160 -10.36 18.92 3.79
CA GLY A 160 -10.83 18.29 5.03
C GLY A 160 -10.27 16.87 5.22
N ILE A 161 -10.27 16.05 4.17
CA ILE A 161 -9.70 14.69 4.20
C ILE A 161 -8.18 14.75 4.45
N LEU A 162 -7.46 15.65 3.77
CA LEU A 162 -6.01 15.80 3.95
C LEU A 162 -5.65 16.22 5.37
N LEU A 163 -6.35 17.20 5.96
CA LEU A 163 -6.14 17.63 7.34
C LEU A 163 -6.40 16.50 8.33
N ALA A 164 -7.48 15.73 8.14
CA ALA A 164 -7.79 14.58 8.97
C ALA A 164 -6.69 13.50 8.90
N LEU A 165 -6.21 13.18 7.69
CA LEU A 165 -5.15 12.19 7.48
C LEU A 165 -3.84 12.63 8.13
N LEU A 166 -3.42 13.88 7.92
CA LEU A 166 -2.21 14.44 8.53
C LEU A 166 -2.30 14.50 10.05
N GLY A 167 -3.47 14.90 10.59
CA GLY A 167 -3.72 14.90 12.02
C GLY A 167 -3.62 13.51 12.66
N LEU A 168 -4.10 12.48 11.96
CA LEU A 168 -3.95 11.09 12.41
C LEU A 168 -2.49 10.63 12.40
N PHE A 169 -1.73 10.94 11.34
CA PHE A 169 -0.28 10.64 11.30
C PHE A 169 0.45 11.35 12.44
N ARG A 170 0.17 12.63 12.64
CA ARG A 170 0.76 13.40 13.73
C ARG A 170 0.45 12.80 15.11
N ASN A 171 -0.81 12.42 15.32
CA ASN A 171 -1.26 11.79 16.55
C ASN A 171 -0.57 10.45 16.80
N ILE A 172 -0.47 9.57 15.80
CA ILE A 172 0.14 8.25 15.98
C ILE A 172 1.65 8.34 16.28
N VAL A 173 2.35 9.32 15.70
CA VAL A 173 3.77 9.59 16.01
C VAL A 173 3.94 10.07 17.46
N GLU A 174 2.98 10.82 18.01
CA GLU A 174 2.99 11.26 19.40
C GLU A 174 2.67 10.15 20.38
N THR A 175 1.55 9.43 20.13
CA THR A 175 0.95 8.50 21.09
C THR A 175 1.33 7.05 20.83
N GLY A 176 1.82 6.72 19.64
CA GLY A 176 2.05 5.36 19.20
C GLY A 176 3.13 4.67 20.03
N SER A 177 2.76 3.63 20.76
CA SER A 177 3.65 2.75 21.47
C SER A 177 4.14 1.65 20.54
N GLY A 178 5.25 1.88 19.86
CA GLY A 178 5.90 0.84 19.05
C GLY A 178 7.02 0.18 19.85
N ASN A 179 6.74 -0.78 20.72
CA ASN A 179 7.80 -1.63 21.28
C ASN A 179 8.09 -2.81 20.34
N LEU A 180 8.48 -2.47 19.11
CA LEU A 180 8.81 -3.45 18.06
C LEU A 180 10.31 -3.81 18.05
N ASN A 181 11.06 -3.40 19.09
CA ASN A 181 12.47 -3.78 19.28
C ASN A 181 12.65 -5.21 19.83
N SER A 182 11.56 -5.90 20.18
CA SER A 182 11.59 -7.32 20.54
C SER A 182 11.86 -8.20 19.32
N ASP A 183 12.27 -9.44 19.54
CA ASP A 183 12.47 -10.43 18.49
C ASP A 183 11.21 -10.66 17.65
N ILE A 184 10.05 -10.75 18.31
CA ILE A 184 8.74 -10.80 17.65
C ILE A 184 8.51 -9.53 16.81
N GLY A 185 8.90 -8.37 17.33
CA GLY A 185 8.85 -7.10 16.61
C GLY A 185 9.69 -7.11 15.34
N LYS A 186 10.91 -7.64 15.35
CA LYS A 186 11.77 -7.76 14.16
C LYS A 186 11.16 -8.67 13.10
N VAL A 187 10.54 -9.79 13.48
CA VAL A 187 9.83 -10.67 12.53
C VAL A 187 8.66 -9.95 11.90
N PHE A 188 7.90 -9.18 12.69
CA PHE A 188 6.81 -8.38 12.19
C PHE A 188 7.30 -7.31 11.21
N GLN A 189 8.34 -6.55 11.57
CA GLN A 189 8.98 -5.55 10.71
C GLN A 189 9.49 -6.15 9.39
N ALA A 190 10.12 -7.33 9.44
CA ALA A 190 10.55 -8.04 8.24
C ALA A 190 9.36 -8.39 7.33
N LYS A 191 8.23 -8.85 7.89
CA LYS A 191 7.00 -9.11 7.13
C LYS A 191 6.46 -7.84 6.46
N CYS A 192 6.48 -6.71 7.16
CA CYS A 192 6.06 -5.42 6.62
C CYS A 192 6.98 -4.99 5.46
N LEU A 193 8.30 -4.98 5.66
CA LEU A 193 9.29 -4.65 4.63
C LEU A 193 9.14 -5.50 3.37
N VAL A 194 8.93 -6.81 3.53
CA VAL A 194 8.70 -7.69 2.38
C VAL A 194 7.43 -7.30 1.61
N ARG A 195 6.35 -6.94 2.28
CA ARG A 195 5.10 -6.53 1.63
C ARG A 195 5.20 -5.17 0.96
N GLU A 196 6.00 -4.27 1.53
CA GLU A 196 6.26 -2.94 0.99
C GLU A 196 7.14 -3.00 -0.25
N GLN A 197 8.20 -3.79 -0.20
CA GLN A 197 9.23 -3.85 -1.23
C GLN A 197 9.20 -5.14 -2.08
N PHE A 198 8.12 -5.92 -2.09
CA PHE A 198 8.10 -7.19 -2.81
C PHE A 198 8.43 -7.06 -4.30
N SER A 199 8.09 -5.93 -4.91
CA SER A 199 8.35 -5.60 -6.32
C SER A 199 9.80 -5.17 -6.58
N ASN A 200 10.58 -4.85 -5.54
CA ASN A 200 12.00 -4.54 -5.67
C ASN A 200 12.80 -5.84 -5.94
N PRO A 201 13.45 -5.99 -7.12
CA PRO A 201 14.22 -7.19 -7.43
C PRO A 201 15.46 -7.38 -6.53
N ASP A 202 15.96 -6.30 -5.93
CA ASP A 202 17.11 -6.33 -5.03
C ASP A 202 16.74 -6.70 -3.59
N LEU A 203 15.44 -6.82 -3.27
CA LEU A 203 14.99 -7.23 -1.94
C LEU A 203 15.44 -8.67 -1.64
N ARG A 204 16.30 -8.80 -0.64
CA ARG A 204 16.85 -10.06 -0.14
C ARG A 204 16.97 -10.01 1.39
N VAL A 205 17.19 -11.16 2.00
CA VAL A 205 17.31 -11.27 3.47
C VAL A 205 18.38 -10.35 4.03
N GLN A 206 19.52 -10.23 3.33
CA GLN A 206 20.62 -9.35 3.73
C GLN A 206 20.17 -7.89 3.83
N HIS A 207 19.47 -7.39 2.81
CA HIS A 207 18.97 -6.02 2.77
C HIS A 207 17.96 -5.74 3.90
N ILE A 208 17.02 -6.69 4.14
CA ILE A 208 16.07 -6.57 5.25
C ILE A 208 16.80 -6.53 6.59
N ALA A 209 17.80 -7.38 6.78
CA ALA A 209 18.57 -7.44 8.02
C ALA A 209 19.36 -6.15 8.27
N GLU A 210 19.93 -5.54 7.22
CA GLU A 210 20.60 -4.24 7.28
C GLU A 210 19.65 -3.14 7.76
N ILE A 211 18.45 -3.05 7.17
CA ILE A 211 17.42 -2.08 7.59
C ILE A 211 17.04 -2.28 9.06
N LEU A 212 16.92 -3.55 9.50
CA LEU A 212 16.52 -3.89 10.87
C LEU A 212 17.69 -3.88 11.89
N GLY A 213 18.90 -3.53 11.44
CA GLY A 213 20.08 -3.43 12.30
C GLY A 213 20.49 -4.76 12.93
N CYS A 214 20.40 -5.88 12.18
CA CYS A 214 20.81 -7.20 12.64
C CYS A 214 21.52 -8.01 11.54
N SER A 215 22.08 -9.19 11.89
CA SER A 215 22.68 -10.06 10.87
C SER A 215 21.59 -10.85 10.11
N ALA A 216 21.90 -11.19 8.85
CA ALA A 216 20.98 -11.98 8.00
C ALA A 216 20.72 -13.37 8.57
N ASP A 217 21.71 -13.98 9.19
CA ASP A 217 21.59 -15.31 9.82
C ASP A 217 20.68 -15.25 11.05
N TYR A 218 20.86 -14.22 11.90
CA TYR A 218 20.00 -13.99 13.05
C TYR A 218 18.54 -13.77 12.62
N LEU A 219 18.31 -12.88 11.65
CA LEU A 219 16.96 -12.62 11.15
C LEU A 219 16.32 -13.88 10.54
N SER A 220 17.08 -14.65 9.76
CA SER A 220 16.60 -15.91 9.16
C SER A 220 16.20 -16.93 10.20
N HIS A 221 17.03 -17.10 11.23
CA HIS A 221 16.76 -18.00 12.35
C HIS A 221 15.51 -17.57 13.11
N LEU A 222 15.45 -16.31 13.50
CA LEU A 222 14.34 -15.73 14.24
C LEU A 222 13.02 -15.84 13.46
N PHE A 223 13.04 -15.48 12.16
CA PHE A 223 11.88 -15.57 11.31
C PHE A 223 11.36 -17.01 11.19
N HIS A 224 12.27 -17.98 11.03
CA HIS A 224 11.90 -19.41 10.99
C HIS A 224 11.36 -19.91 12.33
N LEU A 225 11.96 -19.49 13.43
CA LEU A 225 11.51 -19.87 14.77
C LEU A 225 10.06 -19.44 15.02
N GLU A 226 9.72 -18.20 14.66
CA GLU A 226 8.41 -17.59 14.89
C GLU A 226 7.34 -18.02 13.88
N THR A 227 7.71 -18.17 12.60
CA THR A 227 6.74 -18.39 11.51
C THR A 227 6.70 -19.82 11.00
N LYS A 228 7.67 -20.64 11.34
CA LYS A 228 7.93 -21.98 10.79
C LYS A 228 8.17 -21.96 9.26
N GLU A 229 8.36 -20.78 8.68
CA GLU A 229 8.66 -20.55 7.25
C GLU A 229 10.03 -19.89 7.11
N ARG A 230 10.79 -20.20 6.06
CA ARG A 230 12.03 -19.49 5.75
C ARG A 230 11.70 -18.11 5.18
N LEU A 231 12.43 -17.07 5.58
CA LEU A 231 12.20 -15.69 5.10
C LEU A 231 12.30 -15.59 3.56
N THR A 232 13.22 -16.35 2.92
CA THR A 232 13.31 -16.44 1.46
C THR A 232 12.03 -16.98 0.81
N HIS A 233 11.40 -17.99 1.41
CA HIS A 233 10.13 -18.54 0.92
C HIS A 233 8.98 -17.55 1.13
N TYR A 234 8.99 -16.84 2.27
CA TYR A 234 8.02 -15.76 2.53
C TYR A 234 8.10 -14.67 1.46
N ILE A 235 9.31 -14.20 1.11
CA ILE A 235 9.51 -13.23 0.02
C ILE A 235 8.92 -13.76 -1.30
N GLN A 236 9.25 -14.99 -1.69
CA GLN A 236 8.72 -15.60 -2.91
C GLN A 236 7.19 -15.70 -2.89
N ARG A 237 6.61 -16.09 -1.77
CA ARG A 237 5.15 -16.20 -1.60
C ARG A 237 4.44 -14.86 -1.75
N ILE A 238 4.97 -13.79 -1.17
CA ILE A 238 4.41 -12.44 -1.31
C ILE A 238 4.54 -11.97 -2.77
N ARG A 239 5.67 -12.20 -3.43
CA ARG A 239 5.85 -11.91 -4.86
C ARG A 239 4.84 -12.66 -5.74
N VAL A 240 4.59 -13.94 -5.46
CA VAL A 240 3.57 -14.71 -6.18
C VAL A 240 2.16 -14.18 -5.93
N GLN A 241 1.84 -13.75 -4.70
CA GLN A 241 0.57 -13.09 -4.42
C GLN A 241 0.41 -11.81 -5.25
N GLY A 242 1.48 -11.00 -5.37
CA GLY A 242 1.53 -9.84 -6.24
C GLY A 242 1.27 -10.18 -7.69
N ALA A 243 1.91 -11.23 -8.17
CA ALA A 243 1.73 -11.70 -9.54
C ALA A 243 0.29 -12.17 -9.81
N ILE A 244 -0.36 -12.83 -8.84
CA ILE A 244 -1.77 -13.25 -8.98
C ILE A 244 -2.68 -12.05 -9.17
N LEU A 245 -2.55 -11.03 -8.32
CA LEU A 245 -3.35 -9.81 -8.48
C LEU A 245 -3.09 -9.12 -9.82
N ALA A 246 -1.84 -9.12 -10.30
CA ALA A 246 -1.54 -8.59 -11.62
C ALA A 246 -2.16 -9.42 -12.74
N LEU A 247 -2.18 -10.76 -12.63
CA LEU A 247 -2.87 -11.66 -13.56
C LEU A 247 -4.37 -11.40 -13.61
N GLU A 248 -4.97 -11.10 -12.45
CA GLU A 248 -6.40 -10.84 -12.29
C GLU A 248 -6.83 -9.46 -12.79
N SER A 249 -6.01 -8.44 -12.57
CA SER A 249 -6.41 -7.04 -12.71
C SER A 249 -5.77 -6.31 -13.88
N THR A 250 -4.79 -6.93 -14.60
CA THR A 250 -4.02 -6.23 -15.62
C THR A 250 -3.95 -6.99 -16.94
N ALA A 251 -3.66 -6.27 -18.03
CA ALA A 251 -3.34 -6.84 -19.34
C ALA A 251 -1.84 -7.05 -19.57
N LEU A 252 -1.00 -6.95 -18.52
CA LEU A 252 0.45 -7.17 -18.60
C LEU A 252 0.75 -8.60 -19.10
N ASN A 253 1.79 -8.77 -19.92
CA ASN A 253 2.24 -10.10 -20.27
C ASN A 253 2.97 -10.79 -19.10
N ILE A 254 3.23 -12.09 -19.22
CA ILE A 254 3.81 -12.89 -18.12
C ILE A 254 5.19 -12.38 -17.70
N SER A 255 6.03 -11.96 -18.64
CA SER A 255 7.36 -11.43 -18.34
C SER A 255 7.27 -10.09 -17.59
N GLU A 256 6.32 -9.25 -17.92
CA GLU A 256 6.08 -7.98 -17.25
C GLU A 256 5.55 -8.17 -15.84
N ILE A 257 4.64 -9.11 -15.65
CA ILE A 257 4.18 -9.50 -14.32
C ILE A 257 5.35 -10.03 -13.48
N ALA A 258 6.26 -10.81 -14.05
CA ALA A 258 7.45 -11.26 -13.35
C ALA A 258 8.26 -10.06 -12.83
N TYR A 259 8.57 -9.10 -13.70
CA TYR A 259 9.33 -7.90 -13.31
C TYR A 259 8.57 -7.01 -12.31
N ALA A 260 7.29 -6.76 -12.54
CA ALA A 260 6.44 -5.97 -11.63
C ALA A 260 6.29 -6.62 -10.25
N SER A 261 6.45 -7.95 -10.17
CA SER A 261 6.41 -8.71 -8.91
C SER A 261 7.79 -8.95 -8.29
N GLY A 262 8.83 -8.25 -8.76
CA GLY A 262 10.17 -8.28 -8.17
C GLY A 262 11.03 -9.48 -8.58
N PHE A 263 10.66 -10.21 -9.62
CA PHE A 263 11.53 -11.23 -10.19
C PHE A 263 12.41 -10.63 -11.28
N SER A 264 13.72 -10.90 -11.22
CA SER A 264 14.68 -10.46 -12.23
C SER A 264 14.69 -11.36 -13.47
N ASP A 265 14.16 -12.59 -13.36
CA ASP A 265 14.12 -13.60 -14.43
C ASP A 265 12.71 -14.21 -14.56
N PRO A 266 12.04 -14.03 -15.72
CA PRO A 266 10.71 -14.60 -15.98
C PRO A 266 10.66 -16.14 -15.98
N ALA A 267 11.75 -16.81 -16.34
CA ALA A 267 11.80 -18.28 -16.29
C ALA A 267 11.84 -18.79 -14.84
N TYR A 268 12.62 -18.11 -13.99
CA TYR A 268 12.62 -18.37 -12.55
C TYR A 268 11.25 -18.09 -11.93
N PHE A 269 10.63 -16.96 -12.28
CA PHE A 269 9.26 -16.62 -11.86
C PHE A 269 8.28 -17.75 -12.19
N THR A 270 8.25 -18.23 -13.44
CA THR A 270 7.35 -19.29 -13.88
C THR A 270 7.51 -20.56 -13.04
N ARG A 271 8.75 -20.92 -12.73
CA ARG A 271 9.06 -22.08 -11.88
C ARG A 271 8.56 -21.89 -10.45
N VAL A 272 8.83 -20.72 -9.84
CA VAL A 272 8.38 -20.40 -8.48
C VAL A 272 6.85 -20.33 -8.42
N PHE A 273 6.21 -19.69 -9.39
CA PHE A 273 4.75 -19.61 -9.46
C PHE A 273 4.12 -21.01 -9.52
N ARG A 274 4.65 -21.89 -10.37
CA ARG A 274 4.17 -23.29 -10.48
C ARG A 274 4.36 -24.07 -9.19
N GLN A 275 5.45 -23.85 -8.44
CA GLN A 275 5.64 -24.46 -7.13
C GLN A 275 4.57 -24.04 -6.12
N HIS A 276 4.10 -22.78 -6.20
CA HIS A 276 3.08 -22.25 -5.27
C HIS A 276 1.64 -22.53 -5.69
N LYS A 277 1.37 -22.65 -7.01
CA LYS A 277 0.00 -22.73 -7.56
C LYS A 277 -0.30 -24.02 -8.31
N ALA A 278 0.66 -24.91 -8.48
CA ALA A 278 0.59 -26.15 -9.25
C ALA A 278 0.36 -25.96 -10.76
N VAL A 279 0.12 -24.75 -11.22
CA VAL A 279 -0.04 -24.36 -12.64
C VAL A 279 0.92 -23.23 -12.99
N THR A 280 1.18 -23.06 -14.29
CA THR A 280 1.99 -21.93 -14.77
C THR A 280 1.20 -20.61 -14.71
N PRO A 281 1.85 -19.43 -14.71
CA PRO A 281 1.14 -18.14 -14.77
C PRO A 281 0.23 -18.01 -15.99
N GLN A 282 0.62 -18.60 -17.13
CA GLN A 282 -0.16 -18.56 -18.36
C GLN A 282 -1.42 -19.42 -18.26
N GLU A 283 -1.30 -20.64 -17.73
CA GLU A 283 -2.45 -21.53 -17.45
C GLU A 283 -3.39 -20.90 -16.43
N PHE A 284 -2.85 -20.28 -15.37
CA PHE A 284 -3.65 -19.58 -14.37
C PHE A 284 -4.47 -18.44 -15.00
N ARG A 285 -3.86 -17.65 -15.87
CA ARG A 285 -4.57 -16.57 -16.60
C ARG A 285 -5.67 -17.14 -17.52
N ALA A 286 -5.41 -18.25 -18.21
CA ALA A 286 -6.42 -18.89 -19.05
C ALA A 286 -7.64 -19.32 -18.22
N GLN A 287 -7.43 -19.96 -17.07
CA GLN A 287 -8.50 -20.31 -16.13
C GLN A 287 -9.31 -19.10 -15.65
N LEU A 288 -8.64 -17.99 -15.32
CA LEU A 288 -9.34 -16.75 -14.94
C LEU A 288 -10.22 -16.21 -16.07
N ASN A 289 -9.74 -16.23 -17.29
CA ASN A 289 -10.50 -15.77 -18.46
C ASN A 289 -11.72 -16.65 -18.75
N GLU A 290 -11.58 -17.96 -18.62
CA GLU A 290 -12.70 -18.92 -18.74
C GLU A 290 -13.79 -18.66 -17.70
N LEU A 291 -13.40 -18.45 -16.43
CA LEU A 291 -14.35 -18.11 -15.36
C LEU A 291 -15.08 -16.80 -15.63
N ARG A 292 -14.41 -15.77 -16.15
CA ARG A 292 -15.03 -14.48 -16.52
C ARG A 292 -16.05 -14.65 -17.64
N THR A 293 -15.69 -15.42 -18.67
CA THR A 293 -16.60 -15.67 -19.80
C THR A 293 -17.84 -16.45 -19.36
N GLN A 294 -17.69 -17.42 -18.45
CA GLN A 294 -18.83 -18.16 -17.88
C GLN A 294 -19.75 -17.25 -17.04
N HIS A 295 -19.19 -16.32 -16.26
CA HIS A 295 -19.99 -15.35 -15.49
C HIS A 295 -20.68 -14.30 -16.36
N GLU A 296 -20.08 -13.88 -17.46
CA GLU A 296 -20.70 -12.96 -18.41
C GLU A 296 -21.81 -13.63 -19.23
N SER A 297 -21.75 -14.95 -19.40
CA SER A 297 -22.74 -15.75 -20.13
C SER A 297 -23.98 -16.13 -19.30
N GLN A 298 -23.94 -15.94 -17.97
CA GLN A 298 -25.11 -16.11 -17.13
C GLN A 298 -26.01 -14.89 -17.25
N PRO A 299 -27.34 -15.07 -17.48
CA PRO A 299 -28.26 -13.94 -17.51
C PRO A 299 -28.17 -13.22 -16.15
N LYS A 300 -27.82 -11.93 -16.17
CA LYS A 300 -27.85 -11.09 -14.99
C LYS A 300 -29.29 -11.09 -14.46
N THR A 301 -29.59 -11.88 -13.43
CA THR A 301 -30.77 -11.70 -12.64
C THR A 301 -30.60 -10.37 -11.95
N VAL A 302 -31.14 -9.32 -12.56
CA VAL A 302 -31.21 -7.98 -11.98
C VAL A 302 -32.17 -8.09 -10.80
N TYR A 303 -31.63 -8.35 -9.62
CA TYR A 303 -32.35 -7.99 -8.40
C TYR A 303 -32.38 -6.46 -8.36
N ALA A 304 -33.48 -5.91 -8.90
CA ALA A 304 -33.81 -4.52 -8.70
C ALA A 304 -34.32 -4.37 -7.28
N ASP A 305 -33.46 -4.43 -6.29
CA ASP A 305 -33.75 -3.90 -4.99
C ASP A 305 -33.71 -2.37 -5.11
N ARG A 306 -34.85 -1.81 -5.50
CA ARG A 306 -35.14 -0.41 -5.22
C ARG A 306 -35.19 -0.25 -3.70
N VAL A 307 -34.11 0.20 -3.12
CA VAL A 307 -34.10 0.75 -1.78
C VAL A 307 -34.78 2.10 -1.89
N ASP A 308 -36.06 2.11 -1.54
CA ASP A 308 -36.89 3.32 -1.47
C ASP A 308 -36.54 4.06 -0.17
N PHE A 309 -35.79 5.15 -0.27
CA PHE A 309 -35.43 6.01 0.86
C PHE A 309 -36.48 7.04 1.25
N THR A 310 -37.75 6.82 0.86
CA THR A 310 -38.81 7.70 1.29
C THR A 310 -39.50 7.15 2.54
N HIS A 311 -39.17 7.75 3.69
CA HIS A 311 -39.95 7.81 4.95
C HIS A 311 -40.59 6.53 5.48
N GLY A 312 -40.10 6.02 6.58
CA GLY A 312 -40.80 5.10 7.44
C GLY A 312 -39.92 4.38 8.45
N THR A 313 -40.09 4.71 9.72
CA THR A 313 -39.55 3.93 10.85
C THR A 313 -39.86 2.44 10.69
N PRO A 314 -38.85 1.54 10.91
CA PRO A 314 -39.12 0.12 10.78
C PRO A 314 -40.08 -0.36 11.88
N LYS A 315 -41.19 -0.98 11.47
CA LYS A 315 -42.05 -1.74 12.39
C LYS A 315 -41.28 -2.94 12.95
N PRO A 316 -41.39 -3.24 14.24
CA PRO A 316 -40.70 -4.40 14.82
C PRO A 316 -41.26 -5.70 14.18
N ARG A 317 -40.36 -6.56 13.74
CA ARG A 317 -40.70 -7.91 13.26
C ARG A 317 -41.39 -8.69 14.37
N ALA A 318 -42.56 -9.25 14.06
CA ALA A 318 -43.21 -10.24 14.90
C ALA A 318 -42.28 -11.45 15.10
N LYS A 319 -42.16 -11.90 16.34
CA LYS A 319 -41.43 -13.14 16.67
C LYS A 319 -42.14 -14.33 16.00
N PRO A 320 -41.40 -15.29 15.41
CA PRO A 320 -42.01 -16.52 14.95
C PRO A 320 -42.55 -17.30 16.17
N ASP A 321 -43.79 -17.79 16.02
CA ASP A 321 -44.43 -18.66 17.00
C ASP A 321 -43.60 -19.94 17.19
N LEU A 322 -43.14 -20.18 18.41
CA LEU A 322 -42.60 -21.45 18.82
C LEU A 322 -43.75 -22.47 19.01
N PRO A 323 -43.65 -23.69 18.47
CA PRO A 323 -44.62 -24.72 18.72
C PRO A 323 -44.65 -25.10 20.20
N ALA A 324 -45.86 -25.27 20.74
CA ALA A 324 -46.10 -25.67 22.11
C ALA A 324 -45.48 -27.04 22.45
N PRO A 325 -44.97 -27.24 23.69
CA PRO A 325 -44.46 -28.54 24.10
C PRO A 325 -45.60 -29.56 24.21
N VAL A 326 -45.40 -30.69 23.52
CA VAL A 326 -46.27 -31.88 23.65
C VAL A 326 -46.01 -32.44 25.04
N GLY A 327 -47.07 -32.50 25.83
CA GLY A 327 -47.04 -33.06 27.20
C GLY A 327 -47.06 -34.58 27.25
N ALA A 328 -46.42 -35.10 28.22
CA ALA A 328 -46.87 -36.10 29.18
C ALA A 328 -45.76 -36.30 30.22
#